data_d8d7872ba29a7fb424abe4b19d4a00ae
#
_entry.id   d8d7872ba29a7fb424abe4b19d4a00ae
#
_cell.length_a   1.000
_cell.length_b   1.000
_cell.length_c   1.000
_cell.angle_alpha   90.00
_cell.angle_beta   90.00
_cell.angle_gamma   90.00
#
_symmetry.space_group_name_H-M   'P 1'
#
loop_
_entity.id
_entity.type
_entity.pdbx_description
1 polymer ?
#
loop_
_entity_poly.entity_id
_entity_poly.type
_entity_poly.pdbx_seq_one_letter_code
_entity_poly.pdbx_strand_id
1 'polypeptide(L)'
;MCNRAGTNVTLHKDAAWKEKWRSFRDNSPLMQKVFEMRSTYNESENPLISTARSISDRVAGFFAENETAMVIKKFREMDPGFQIEPFLQEMREYILPEVLDAYVKGDTETLKLWLSTPQFQVYEALMKQYTTAGLKSDGKILDIRHVDILNARLLENEIPVFIITCRTQEVHVYKDRKTGNLMAGMDDKVQLVTYAIGVTRIPEDVNNPETRGWRLIELQKSARDYI
;
A
#
# COMPACT_ATOMS: atom_id res chain seq x y z
N MET A 1 31.13 27.48 43.17
CA MET A 1 30.85 26.02 43.05
C MET A 1 29.49 25.89 42.36
N CYS A 2 29.46 25.65 41.06
CA CYS A 2 28.22 25.42 40.32
C CYS A 2 27.87 23.97 40.34
N ASN A 3 26.78 23.62 41.02
CA ASN A 3 26.18 22.29 40.97
C ASN A 3 25.53 22.05 39.59
N ARG A 4 26.13 21.21 38.75
CA ARG A 4 25.46 20.66 37.56
C ARG A 4 24.44 19.65 38.05
N ALA A 5 23.18 19.99 38.05
CA ALA A 5 22.10 19.03 38.15
C ALA A 5 22.13 18.16 36.90
N GLY A 6 22.48 16.89 37.09
CA GLY A 6 22.37 15.89 36.03
C GLY A 6 20.90 15.68 35.69
N THR A 7 20.50 16.09 34.51
CA THR A 7 19.21 15.73 33.93
C THR A 7 19.25 14.26 33.59
N ASN A 8 18.64 13.43 34.41
CA ASN A 8 18.32 12.04 34.07
C ASN A 8 17.32 12.09 32.91
N VAL A 9 17.81 11.94 31.68
CA VAL A 9 16.97 11.73 30.53
C VAL A 9 16.43 10.30 30.66
N THR A 10 15.22 10.15 31.15
CA THR A 10 14.48 8.89 31.04
C THR A 10 14.21 8.66 29.56
N LEU A 11 14.89 7.70 28.96
CA LEU A 11 14.60 7.23 27.61
C LEU A 11 13.13 6.81 27.56
N HIS A 12 12.37 7.50 26.76
CA HIS A 12 10.97 7.16 26.52
C HIS A 12 10.92 5.72 25.97
N LYS A 13 9.90 4.94 26.39
CA LYS A 13 9.69 3.54 25.96
C LYS A 13 9.82 3.35 24.44
N ASP A 14 9.46 4.40 23.68
CA ASP A 14 9.59 4.49 22.23
C ASP A 14 11.03 4.55 21.71
N ALA A 15 11.97 5.13 22.45
CA ALA A 15 13.36 5.22 22.03
C ALA A 15 14.07 3.86 22.16
N ALA A 16 13.80 3.11 23.21
CA ALA A 16 14.34 1.76 23.41
C ALA A 16 13.80 0.77 22.34
N TRP A 17 12.54 0.95 21.91
CA TRP A 17 11.96 0.17 20.84
C TRP A 17 12.58 0.52 19.49
N LYS A 18 12.76 1.81 19.18
CA LYS A 18 13.42 2.28 17.95
C LYS A 18 14.85 1.77 17.82
N GLU A 19 15.60 1.69 18.92
CA GLU A 19 16.95 1.09 18.93
C GLU A 19 16.91 -0.43 18.70
N LYS A 20 16.00 -1.14 19.36
CA LYS A 20 15.82 -2.58 19.13
C LYS A 20 15.37 -2.89 17.69
N TRP A 21 14.48 -2.05 17.14
CA TRP A 21 14.06 -2.18 15.76
C TRP A 21 15.19 -1.88 14.76
N ARG A 22 15.99 -0.84 15.02
CA ARG A 22 17.17 -0.54 14.20
C ARG A 22 18.18 -1.69 14.25
N SER A 23 18.51 -2.19 15.43
CA SER A 23 19.45 -3.29 15.57
C SER A 23 18.94 -4.58 14.92
N PHE A 24 17.64 -4.87 15.03
CA PHE A 24 17.03 -6.01 14.33
C PHE A 24 17.07 -5.82 12.81
N ARG A 25 16.71 -4.63 12.32
CA ARG A 25 16.76 -4.30 10.90
C ARG A 25 18.17 -4.39 10.34
N ASP A 26 19.14 -3.79 11.03
CA ASP A 26 20.52 -3.63 10.56
C ASP A 26 21.33 -4.94 10.71
N ASN A 27 20.97 -5.80 11.66
CA ASN A 27 21.64 -7.08 11.91
C ASN A 27 20.95 -8.28 11.24
N SER A 28 19.77 -8.10 10.64
CA SER A 28 19.08 -9.16 9.92
C SER A 28 19.41 -9.11 8.43
N PRO A 29 20.17 -10.06 7.88
CA PRO A 29 20.48 -10.12 6.45
C PRO A 29 19.21 -10.27 5.58
N LEU A 30 18.11 -10.78 6.16
CA LEU A 30 16.81 -10.88 5.53
C LEU A 30 16.16 -9.51 5.39
N MET A 31 16.24 -8.67 6.43
CA MET A 31 15.67 -7.33 6.38
C MET A 31 16.47 -6.40 5.45
N GLN A 32 17.78 -6.56 5.37
CA GLN A 32 18.62 -5.84 4.40
C GLN A 32 18.19 -6.18 2.96
N LYS A 33 17.97 -7.46 2.62
CA LYS A 33 17.45 -7.86 1.31
C LYS A 33 16.04 -7.32 1.01
N VAL A 34 15.17 -7.23 2.02
CA VAL A 34 13.83 -6.61 1.87
C VAL A 34 13.96 -5.12 1.57
N PHE A 35 14.88 -4.42 2.25
CA PHE A 35 15.14 -3.01 1.98
C PHE A 35 15.82 -2.78 0.65
N GLU A 36 16.76 -3.63 0.25
CA GLU A 36 17.39 -3.60 -1.08
C GLU A 36 16.38 -3.86 -2.19
N MET A 37 15.52 -4.89 -2.05
CA MET A 37 14.44 -5.15 -3.00
C MET A 37 13.44 -3.99 -3.06
N ARG A 38 13.15 -3.36 -1.92
CA ARG A 38 12.27 -2.18 -1.85
C ARG A 38 12.93 -0.94 -2.46
N SER A 39 14.25 -0.75 -2.29
CA SER A 39 14.98 0.35 -2.93
C SER A 39 15.08 0.11 -4.44
N THR A 40 15.39 -1.09 -4.87
CA THR A 40 15.41 -1.48 -6.29
C THR A 40 14.02 -1.34 -6.95
N TYR A 41 12.96 -1.67 -6.21
CA TYR A 41 11.58 -1.48 -6.66
C TYR A 41 11.21 0.01 -6.70
N ASN A 42 11.67 0.82 -5.74
CA ASN A 42 11.47 2.27 -5.72
C ASN A 42 12.37 3.02 -6.72
N GLU A 43 13.48 2.44 -7.13
CA GLU A 43 14.41 2.96 -8.14
C GLU A 43 14.07 2.46 -9.54
N SER A 44 13.18 1.44 -9.66
CA SER A 44 12.67 1.05 -10.95
C SER A 44 11.91 2.23 -11.56
N GLU A 45 12.29 2.61 -12.77
CA GLU A 45 11.62 3.66 -13.57
C GLU A 45 10.23 3.19 -14.05
N ASN A 46 9.40 2.72 -13.12
CA ASN A 46 8.01 2.43 -13.43
C ASN A 46 7.31 3.78 -13.66
N PRO A 47 6.76 4.03 -14.84
CA PRO A 47 6.13 5.32 -15.19
C PRO A 47 5.00 5.72 -14.24
N LEU A 48 4.40 4.78 -13.52
CA LEU A 48 3.40 5.06 -12.47
C LEU A 48 4.02 5.70 -11.22
N ILE A 49 5.26 5.30 -10.86
CA ILE A 49 5.96 5.82 -9.67
C ILE A 49 6.48 7.23 -9.89
N SER A 50 7.07 7.49 -11.05
CA SER A 50 7.59 8.81 -11.41
C SER A 50 6.48 9.86 -11.42
N THR A 51 5.26 9.44 -11.74
CA THR A 51 4.09 10.32 -11.81
C THR A 51 3.54 10.69 -10.43
N ALA A 52 3.48 9.75 -9.49
CA ALA A 52 3.06 10.06 -8.13
C ALA A 52 4.03 11.02 -7.41
N ARG A 53 5.31 11.01 -7.80
CA ARG A 53 6.34 11.94 -7.27
C ARG A 53 6.37 13.29 -7.98
N SER A 54 6.11 13.36 -9.28
CA SER A 54 6.19 14.60 -10.05
C SER A 54 4.93 15.46 -9.96
N ILE A 55 3.82 14.94 -9.47
CA ILE A 55 2.54 15.67 -9.35
C ILE A 55 2.54 16.67 -8.20
N SER A 56 3.50 16.61 -7.24
CA SER A 56 3.58 17.67 -6.24
C SER A 56 4.03 19.03 -6.81
N ASP A 57 4.57 19.07 -8.04
CA ASP A 57 5.27 20.29 -8.47
C ASP A 57 4.96 20.92 -9.82
N ARG A 58 4.19 20.36 -10.76
CA ARG A 58 3.91 21.14 -12.00
C ARG A 58 2.70 20.69 -12.83
N VAL A 59 1.73 21.61 -12.91
CA VAL A 59 0.92 21.91 -14.09
C VAL A 59 0.29 20.71 -14.81
N ALA A 60 -0.61 20.03 -14.14
CA ALA A 60 -1.37 18.94 -14.73
C ALA A 60 -2.77 19.38 -15.30
N GLY A 61 -3.04 20.68 -15.38
CA GLY A 61 -4.40 21.15 -15.65
C GLY A 61 -4.95 20.87 -17.05
N PHE A 62 -4.13 20.88 -18.10
CA PHE A 62 -4.63 20.79 -19.47
C PHE A 62 -4.53 19.41 -20.13
N PHE A 63 -3.53 18.60 -19.75
CA PHE A 63 -3.38 17.25 -20.32
C PHE A 63 -4.20 16.19 -19.58
N ALA A 64 -4.44 16.38 -18.28
CA ALA A 64 -5.16 15.43 -17.45
C ALA A 64 -6.64 15.26 -17.83
N GLU A 65 -7.32 16.31 -18.29
CA GLU A 65 -8.73 16.21 -18.68
C GLU A 65 -8.94 15.33 -19.92
N ASN A 66 -8.09 15.44 -20.92
CA ASN A 66 -8.17 14.62 -22.12
C ASN A 66 -7.84 13.15 -21.84
N GLU A 67 -6.80 12.88 -21.06
CA GLU A 67 -6.43 11.51 -20.69
C GLU A 67 -7.52 10.87 -19.83
N THR A 68 -8.05 11.60 -18.86
CA THR A 68 -9.14 11.10 -18.00
C THR A 68 -10.38 10.75 -18.83
N ALA A 69 -10.77 11.60 -19.80
CA ALA A 69 -11.89 11.33 -20.67
C ALA A 69 -11.67 10.09 -21.56
N MET A 70 -10.44 9.91 -22.06
CA MET A 70 -10.05 8.72 -22.83
C MET A 70 -10.11 7.44 -21.99
N VAL A 71 -9.60 7.48 -20.76
CA VAL A 71 -9.65 6.34 -19.83
C VAL A 71 -11.09 5.98 -19.50
N ILE A 72 -11.94 6.96 -19.19
CA ILE A 72 -13.37 6.73 -18.93
C ILE A 72 -14.05 6.10 -20.16
N LYS A 73 -13.74 6.59 -21.35
CA LYS A 73 -14.26 6.01 -22.60
C LYS A 73 -13.85 4.54 -22.72
N LYS A 74 -12.60 4.20 -22.46
CA LYS A 74 -12.11 2.82 -22.49
C LYS A 74 -12.82 1.92 -21.48
N PHE A 75 -13.05 2.39 -20.26
CA PHE A 75 -13.83 1.64 -19.26
C PHE A 75 -15.28 1.45 -19.71
N ARG A 76 -15.90 2.44 -20.39
CA ARG A 76 -17.26 2.31 -20.97
C ARG A 76 -17.32 1.40 -22.19
N GLU A 77 -16.23 1.23 -22.92
CA GLU A 77 -16.12 0.22 -23.98
C GLU A 77 -16.19 -1.21 -23.39
N MET A 78 -15.65 -1.43 -22.18
CA MET A 78 -15.73 -2.71 -21.47
C MET A 78 -17.05 -2.90 -20.74
N ASP A 79 -17.58 -1.84 -20.15
CA ASP A 79 -18.82 -1.81 -19.40
C ASP A 79 -19.59 -0.52 -19.70
N PRO A 80 -20.60 -0.58 -20.58
CA PRO A 80 -21.38 0.61 -20.97
C PRO A 80 -22.07 1.33 -19.80
N GLY A 81 -22.29 0.62 -18.69
CA GLY A 81 -22.87 1.17 -17.47
C GLY A 81 -21.86 1.85 -16.53
N PHE A 82 -20.58 1.88 -16.89
CA PHE A 82 -19.53 2.42 -16.03
C PHE A 82 -19.74 3.92 -15.74
N GLN A 83 -19.73 4.26 -14.44
CA GLN A 83 -19.77 5.62 -13.90
C GLN A 83 -18.74 5.77 -12.77
N ILE A 84 -18.14 6.95 -12.67
CA ILE A 84 -17.08 7.23 -11.70
C ILE A 84 -17.59 7.18 -10.25
N GLU A 85 -18.74 7.81 -9.97
CA GLU A 85 -19.28 7.87 -8.61
C GLU A 85 -19.60 6.49 -8.01
N PRO A 86 -20.35 5.60 -8.70
CA PRO A 86 -20.55 4.23 -8.23
C PRO A 86 -19.24 3.45 -8.09
N PHE A 87 -18.29 3.66 -8.99
CA PHE A 87 -16.97 3.04 -8.89
C PHE A 87 -16.21 3.49 -7.64
N LEU A 88 -16.15 4.80 -7.36
CA LEU A 88 -15.51 5.33 -6.15
C LEU A 88 -16.22 4.86 -4.87
N GLN A 89 -17.54 4.74 -4.91
CA GLN A 89 -18.28 4.16 -3.80
C GLN A 89 -17.91 2.69 -3.58
N GLU A 90 -17.86 1.89 -4.65
CA GLU A 90 -17.44 0.48 -4.58
C GLU A 90 -15.99 0.35 -4.07
N MET A 91 -15.09 1.21 -4.54
CA MET A 91 -13.72 1.26 -4.03
C MET A 91 -13.66 1.55 -2.54
N ARG A 92 -14.42 2.53 -2.07
CA ARG A 92 -14.41 2.98 -0.67
C ARG A 92 -15.06 1.99 0.28
N GLU A 93 -16.20 1.41 -0.11
CA GLU A 93 -17.02 0.60 0.79
C GLU A 93 -16.67 -0.88 0.73
N TYR A 94 -16.09 -1.35 -0.37
CA TYR A 94 -15.89 -2.76 -0.62
C TYR A 94 -14.44 -3.13 -0.94
N ILE A 95 -13.89 -2.65 -2.06
CA ILE A 95 -12.60 -3.14 -2.58
C ILE A 95 -11.44 -2.76 -1.68
N LEU A 96 -11.29 -1.49 -1.32
CA LEU A 96 -10.17 -1.03 -0.50
C LEU A 96 -10.18 -1.63 0.91
N PRO A 97 -11.32 -1.71 1.63
CA PRO A 97 -11.35 -2.37 2.93
C PRO A 97 -10.88 -3.81 2.87
N GLU A 98 -11.34 -4.59 1.91
CA GLU A 98 -10.96 -5.99 1.75
C GLU A 98 -9.48 -6.15 1.38
N VAL A 99 -9.03 -5.41 0.37
CA VAL A 99 -7.65 -5.52 -0.13
C VAL A 99 -6.63 -5.02 0.89
N LEU A 100 -6.88 -3.87 1.53
CA LEU A 100 -5.91 -3.30 2.47
C LEU A 100 -5.86 -4.08 3.78
N ASP A 101 -6.99 -4.61 4.25
CA ASP A 101 -7.01 -5.51 5.40
C ASP A 101 -6.24 -6.80 5.11
N ALA A 102 -6.48 -7.43 3.96
CA ALA A 102 -5.71 -8.58 3.50
C ALA A 102 -4.22 -8.27 3.36
N TYR A 103 -3.89 -7.08 2.83
CA TYR A 103 -2.51 -6.63 2.66
C TYR A 103 -1.78 -6.50 4.00
N VAL A 104 -2.42 -5.89 4.99
CA VAL A 104 -1.83 -5.67 6.32
C VAL A 104 -1.73 -6.98 7.11
N LYS A 105 -2.69 -7.88 6.96
CA LYS A 105 -2.71 -9.19 7.63
C LYS A 105 -1.82 -10.24 6.99
N GLY A 106 -1.44 -10.04 5.73
CA GLY A 106 -0.67 -11.04 4.97
C GLY A 106 -1.53 -12.17 4.41
N ASP A 107 -2.81 -11.89 4.14
CA ASP A 107 -3.74 -12.83 3.52
C ASP A 107 -3.49 -12.92 2.01
N THR A 108 -2.72 -13.92 1.62
CA THR A 108 -2.33 -14.14 0.23
C THR A 108 -3.48 -14.68 -0.63
N GLU A 109 -4.46 -15.37 -0.04
CA GLU A 109 -5.59 -15.92 -0.78
C GLU A 109 -6.50 -14.79 -1.31
N THR A 110 -6.90 -13.88 -0.44
CA THR A 110 -7.68 -12.70 -0.82
C THR A 110 -6.91 -11.81 -1.80
N LEU A 111 -5.61 -11.57 -1.55
CA LEU A 111 -4.80 -10.72 -2.43
C LEU A 111 -4.59 -11.32 -3.83
N LYS A 112 -4.57 -12.63 -3.96
CA LYS A 112 -4.49 -13.29 -5.27
C LYS A 112 -5.70 -13.01 -6.16
N LEU A 113 -6.87 -12.77 -5.57
CA LEU A 113 -8.09 -12.41 -6.31
C LEU A 113 -8.01 -10.97 -6.85
N TRP A 114 -7.45 -10.05 -6.06
CA TRP A 114 -7.48 -8.62 -6.37
C TRP A 114 -6.24 -8.09 -7.08
N LEU A 115 -5.06 -8.65 -6.79
CA LEU A 115 -3.82 -8.17 -7.38
C LEU A 115 -3.59 -8.75 -8.78
N SER A 116 -2.96 -7.97 -9.64
CA SER A 116 -2.41 -8.50 -10.88
C SER A 116 -1.31 -9.53 -10.59
N THR A 117 -1.08 -10.45 -11.51
CA THR A 117 -0.07 -11.50 -11.33
C THR A 117 1.32 -10.95 -10.96
N PRO A 118 1.86 -9.91 -11.63
CA PRO A 118 3.15 -9.34 -11.25
C PRO A 118 3.14 -8.74 -9.84
N GLN A 119 2.10 -7.97 -9.50
CA GLN A 119 1.99 -7.35 -8.18
C GLN A 119 1.84 -8.40 -7.07
N PHE A 120 1.06 -9.46 -7.33
CA PHE A 120 0.91 -10.57 -6.40
C PHE A 120 2.23 -11.28 -6.15
N GLN A 121 3.02 -11.57 -7.20
CA GLN A 121 4.33 -12.22 -7.05
C GLN A 121 5.30 -11.42 -6.18
N VAL A 122 5.33 -10.10 -6.33
CA VAL A 122 6.14 -9.20 -5.49
C VAL A 122 5.70 -9.31 -4.02
N TYR A 123 4.39 -9.26 -3.78
CA TYR A 123 3.84 -9.36 -2.44
C TYR A 123 4.06 -10.74 -1.81
N GLU A 124 3.83 -11.81 -2.57
CA GLU A 124 4.04 -13.19 -2.13
C GLU A 124 5.52 -13.43 -1.73
N ALA A 125 6.46 -12.93 -2.54
CA ALA A 125 7.88 -13.01 -2.23
C ALA A 125 8.21 -12.31 -0.90
N LEU A 126 7.60 -11.15 -0.64
CA LEU A 126 7.73 -10.44 0.63
C LEU A 126 7.16 -11.25 1.79
N MET A 127 5.94 -11.79 1.65
CA MET A 127 5.30 -12.60 2.70
C MET A 127 6.05 -13.90 2.98
N LYS A 128 6.64 -14.50 1.95
CA LYS A 128 7.48 -15.69 2.10
C LYS A 128 8.71 -15.41 2.97
N GLN A 129 9.29 -14.22 2.88
CA GLN A 129 10.41 -13.82 3.75
C GLN A 129 9.98 -13.70 5.21
N TYR A 130 8.82 -13.05 5.50
CA TYR A 130 8.27 -13.01 6.86
C TYR A 130 7.99 -14.40 7.41
N THR A 131 7.38 -15.25 6.59
CA THR A 131 7.08 -16.64 6.96
C THR A 131 8.34 -17.45 7.28
N THR A 132 9.39 -17.29 6.46
CA THR A 132 10.68 -17.96 6.68
C THR A 132 11.37 -17.46 7.95
N ALA A 133 11.20 -16.19 8.29
CA ALA A 133 11.67 -15.61 9.54
C ALA A 133 10.80 -16.03 10.76
N GLY A 134 9.77 -16.85 10.58
CA GLY A 134 8.88 -17.29 11.64
C GLY A 134 7.88 -16.22 12.09
N LEU A 135 7.72 -15.15 11.34
CA LEU A 135 6.83 -14.04 11.66
C LEU A 135 5.46 -14.20 11.00
N LYS A 136 4.43 -13.70 11.69
CA LYS A 136 3.08 -13.52 11.18
C LYS A 136 2.68 -12.06 11.36
N SER A 137 2.16 -11.44 10.32
CA SER A 137 1.52 -10.13 10.44
C SER A 137 0.17 -10.27 11.17
N ASP A 138 -0.09 -9.37 12.11
CA ASP A 138 -1.34 -9.27 12.87
C ASP A 138 -1.76 -7.79 12.94
N GLY A 139 -1.44 -7.04 11.91
CA GLY A 139 -1.82 -5.65 11.78
C GLY A 139 -3.31 -5.45 11.49
N LYS A 140 -3.77 -4.22 11.64
CA LYS A 140 -5.19 -3.85 11.46
C LYS A 140 -5.30 -2.52 10.74
N ILE A 141 -6.30 -2.42 9.86
CA ILE A 141 -6.80 -1.16 9.33
C ILE A 141 -7.88 -0.66 10.29
N LEU A 142 -7.72 0.55 10.82
CA LEU A 142 -8.68 1.16 11.74
C LEU A 142 -9.67 2.05 11.01
N ASP A 143 -9.20 2.75 9.96
CA ASP A 143 -10.00 3.70 9.20
C ASP A 143 -9.42 3.92 7.80
N ILE A 144 -10.29 4.20 6.82
CA ILE A 144 -9.93 4.52 5.44
C ILE A 144 -10.65 5.81 5.05
N ARG A 145 -9.89 6.84 4.65
CA ARG A 145 -10.42 8.16 4.29
C ARG A 145 -9.81 8.68 2.99
N HIS A 146 -10.44 9.70 2.44
CA HIS A 146 -9.95 10.45 1.26
C HIS A 146 -9.65 9.51 0.08
N VAL A 147 -10.67 8.71 -0.28
CA VAL A 147 -10.60 7.84 -1.45
C VAL A 147 -10.99 8.66 -2.67
N ASP A 148 -9.99 8.99 -3.50
CA ASP A 148 -10.18 9.84 -4.67
C ASP A 148 -9.32 9.36 -5.84
N ILE A 149 -9.75 9.66 -7.07
CA ILE A 149 -8.93 9.45 -8.25
C ILE A 149 -7.90 10.57 -8.34
N LEU A 150 -6.64 10.23 -8.14
CA LEU A 150 -5.52 11.16 -8.27
C LEU A 150 -5.20 11.45 -9.74
N ASN A 151 -5.25 10.42 -10.58
CA ASN A 151 -4.95 10.51 -12.00
C ASN A 151 -5.59 9.36 -12.77
N ALA A 152 -5.70 9.53 -14.09
CA ALA A 152 -6.14 8.50 -15.02
C ALA A 152 -5.18 8.44 -16.20
N ARG A 153 -4.75 7.25 -16.61
CA ARG A 153 -3.76 7.05 -17.66
C ARG A 153 -4.09 5.87 -18.54
N LEU A 154 -3.69 5.97 -19.79
CA LEU A 154 -3.56 4.83 -20.68
C LEU A 154 -2.11 4.33 -20.63
N LEU A 155 -1.93 3.07 -20.26
CA LEU A 155 -0.63 2.40 -20.37
C LEU A 155 -0.35 2.01 -21.82
N GLU A 156 0.85 1.48 -22.05
CA GLU A 156 1.15 0.77 -23.30
C GLU A 156 0.07 -0.27 -23.60
N ASN A 157 -0.28 -0.47 -24.84
CA ASN A 157 -1.42 -1.30 -25.29
C ASN A 157 -2.80 -0.78 -24.91
N GLU A 158 -2.94 0.53 -24.68
CA GLU A 158 -4.22 1.19 -24.41
C GLU A 158 -4.98 0.66 -23.17
N ILE A 159 -4.28 0.09 -22.20
CA ILE A 159 -4.88 -0.37 -20.95
C ILE A 159 -5.24 0.84 -20.09
N PRO A 160 -6.54 1.04 -19.77
CA PRO A 160 -6.96 2.16 -18.92
C PRO A 160 -6.64 1.88 -17.46
N VAL A 161 -6.07 2.87 -16.77
CA VAL A 161 -5.72 2.78 -15.36
C VAL A 161 -6.19 4.03 -14.62
N PHE A 162 -6.87 3.84 -13.50
CA PHE A 162 -7.04 4.88 -12.49
C PHE A 162 -5.96 4.75 -11.43
N ILE A 163 -5.35 5.87 -11.06
CA ILE A 163 -4.50 5.96 -9.88
C ILE A 163 -5.35 6.53 -8.75
N ILE A 164 -5.67 5.67 -7.79
CA ILE A 164 -6.48 6.01 -6.62
C ILE A 164 -5.57 6.33 -5.46
N THR A 165 -5.86 7.39 -4.74
CA THR A 165 -5.23 7.70 -3.46
C THR A 165 -6.22 7.47 -2.32
N CYS A 166 -5.70 6.98 -1.19
CA CYS A 166 -6.45 6.93 0.05
C CYS A 166 -5.51 7.09 1.25
N ARG A 167 -6.08 7.47 2.39
CA ARG A 167 -5.36 7.56 3.66
C ARG A 167 -5.97 6.58 4.64
N THR A 168 -5.11 5.85 5.33
CA THR A 168 -5.51 4.87 6.34
C THR A 168 -4.90 5.18 7.68
N GLN A 169 -5.59 4.74 8.73
CA GLN A 169 -5.03 4.60 10.06
C GLN A 169 -4.78 3.12 10.31
N GLU A 170 -3.55 2.76 10.59
CA GLU A 170 -3.12 1.37 10.66
C GLU A 170 -2.33 1.09 11.93
N VAL A 171 -2.47 -0.13 12.42
CA VAL A 171 -1.62 -0.69 13.47
C VAL A 171 -0.83 -1.85 12.87
N HIS A 172 0.49 -1.79 12.95
CA HIS A 172 1.36 -2.84 12.45
C HIS A 172 1.97 -3.63 13.59
N VAL A 173 1.62 -4.92 13.62
CA VAL A 173 2.08 -5.87 14.63
C VAL A 173 2.57 -7.13 13.95
N TYR A 174 3.73 -7.62 14.37
CA TYR A 174 4.28 -8.89 13.92
C TYR A 174 4.50 -9.80 15.12
N LYS A 175 3.94 -10.99 15.05
CA LYS A 175 4.01 -12.02 16.09
C LYS A 175 4.83 -13.21 15.63
N ASP A 176 5.47 -13.87 16.57
CA ASP A 176 6.06 -15.18 16.31
C ASP A 176 4.96 -16.21 16.03
N ARG A 177 5.12 -16.98 14.97
CA ARG A 177 4.10 -17.94 14.52
C ARG A 177 3.88 -19.10 15.48
N LYS A 178 4.90 -19.47 16.28
CA LYS A 178 4.83 -20.61 17.18
C LYS A 178 4.35 -20.20 18.57
N THR A 179 4.86 -19.09 19.08
CA THR A 179 4.59 -18.65 20.46
C THR A 179 3.48 -17.61 20.56
N GLY A 180 3.13 -16.93 19.45
CA GLY A 180 2.20 -15.81 19.45
C GLY A 180 2.74 -14.54 20.10
N ASN A 181 3.99 -14.54 20.55
CA ASN A 181 4.59 -13.39 21.21
C ASN A 181 4.83 -12.24 20.22
N LEU A 182 4.69 -11.01 20.70
CA LEU A 182 5.01 -9.80 19.97
C LEU A 182 6.51 -9.75 19.66
N MET A 183 6.86 -9.75 18.37
CA MET A 183 8.23 -9.67 17.90
C MET A 183 8.60 -8.27 17.39
N ALA A 184 7.66 -7.59 16.75
CA ALA A 184 7.87 -6.23 16.24
C ALA A 184 6.54 -5.49 16.12
N GLY A 185 6.61 -4.15 16.09
CA GLY A 185 5.44 -3.28 16.10
C GLY A 185 4.95 -2.98 17.51
N MET A 186 3.88 -2.23 17.59
CA MET A 186 3.19 -1.88 18.83
C MET A 186 1.69 -1.87 18.54
N ASP A 187 0.92 -2.53 19.37
CA ASP A 187 -0.54 -2.65 19.22
C ASP A 187 -1.30 -1.38 19.61
N ASP A 188 -0.65 -0.50 20.35
CA ASP A 188 -1.14 0.81 20.79
C ASP A 188 -0.68 1.97 19.89
N LYS A 189 0.14 1.70 18.86
CA LYS A 189 0.68 2.74 17.98
C LYS A 189 -0.02 2.76 16.63
N VAL A 190 -0.77 3.84 16.40
CA VAL A 190 -1.42 4.09 15.11
C VAL A 190 -0.45 4.79 14.16
N GLN A 191 -0.39 4.34 12.91
CA GLN A 191 0.33 4.99 11.82
C GLN A 191 -0.67 5.57 10.81
N LEU A 192 -0.37 6.76 10.32
CA LEU A 192 -1.07 7.33 9.17
C LEU A 192 -0.35 6.89 7.89
N VAL A 193 -1.04 6.15 7.05
CA VAL A 193 -0.48 5.65 5.80
C VAL A 193 -1.25 6.26 4.62
N THR A 194 -0.51 6.74 3.63
CA THR A 194 -1.09 7.18 2.36
C THR A 194 -0.75 6.14 1.32
N TYR A 195 -1.78 5.66 0.62
CA TYR A 195 -1.66 4.74 -0.49
C TYR A 195 -1.83 5.46 -1.82
N ALA A 196 -1.09 4.98 -2.83
CA ALA A 196 -1.33 5.24 -4.24
C ALA A 196 -1.48 3.88 -4.94
N ILE A 197 -2.63 3.65 -5.55
CA ILE A 197 -3.04 2.33 -6.05
C ILE A 197 -3.45 2.47 -7.51
N GLY A 198 -2.75 1.75 -8.38
CA GLY A 198 -3.11 1.63 -9.79
C GLY A 198 -4.18 0.55 -9.98
N VAL A 199 -5.34 0.93 -10.52
CA VAL A 199 -6.48 0.03 -10.71
C VAL A 199 -6.86 -0.01 -12.18
N THR A 200 -7.01 -1.21 -12.72
CA THR A 200 -7.52 -1.47 -14.07
C THR A 200 -8.65 -2.48 -14.04
N ARG A 201 -9.27 -2.71 -15.19
CA ARG A 201 -10.32 -3.71 -15.35
C ARG A 201 -9.96 -4.67 -16.46
N ILE A 202 -10.13 -5.97 -16.23
CA ILE A 202 -9.86 -7.02 -17.22
C ILE A 202 -11.15 -7.33 -17.97
N PRO A 203 -11.21 -7.12 -19.31
CA PRO A 203 -12.44 -7.29 -20.08
C PRO A 203 -13.05 -8.68 -19.98
N GLU A 204 -12.22 -9.70 -19.97
CA GLU A 204 -12.64 -11.11 -19.93
C GLU A 204 -13.26 -11.50 -18.57
N ASP A 205 -12.95 -10.74 -17.52
CA ASP A 205 -13.34 -11.03 -16.14
C ASP A 205 -14.42 -10.06 -15.59
N VAL A 206 -15.00 -9.22 -16.46
CA VAL A 206 -16.02 -8.22 -16.06
C VAL A 206 -17.27 -8.86 -15.43
N ASN A 207 -17.59 -10.09 -15.82
CA ASN A 207 -18.73 -10.84 -15.29
C ASN A 207 -18.40 -11.67 -14.04
N ASN A 208 -17.17 -11.59 -13.51
CA ASN A 208 -16.80 -12.24 -12.27
C ASN A 208 -17.61 -11.64 -11.11
N PRO A 209 -18.36 -12.45 -10.33
CA PRO A 209 -19.24 -11.94 -9.28
C PRO A 209 -18.47 -11.30 -8.11
N GLU A 210 -17.21 -11.68 -7.89
CA GLU A 210 -16.40 -11.21 -6.77
C GLU A 210 -15.67 -9.91 -7.12
N THR A 211 -14.91 -9.90 -8.21
CA THR A 211 -14.03 -8.77 -8.56
C THR A 211 -14.58 -7.86 -9.64
N ARG A 212 -15.60 -8.30 -10.39
CA ARG A 212 -16.13 -7.60 -11.58
C ARG A 212 -15.05 -7.18 -12.56
N GLY A 213 -13.97 -7.96 -12.62
CA GLY A 213 -12.81 -7.73 -13.46
C GLY A 213 -11.82 -6.70 -12.91
N TRP A 214 -12.08 -6.07 -11.77
CA TRP A 214 -11.13 -5.13 -11.18
C TRP A 214 -9.85 -5.82 -10.72
N ARG A 215 -8.70 -5.20 -11.04
CA ARG A 215 -7.37 -5.66 -10.62
C ARG A 215 -6.52 -4.48 -10.20
N LEU A 216 -5.83 -4.65 -9.10
CA LEU A 216 -4.82 -3.71 -8.63
C LEU A 216 -3.48 -4.11 -9.27
N ILE A 217 -2.98 -3.26 -10.13
CA ILE A 217 -1.72 -3.50 -10.85
C ILE A 217 -0.51 -2.96 -10.13
N GLU A 218 -0.72 -2.03 -9.20
CA GLU A 218 0.31 -1.44 -8.38
C GLU A 218 -0.25 -0.97 -7.04
N LEU A 219 0.52 -1.14 -5.98
CA LEU A 219 0.20 -0.67 -4.65
C LEU A 219 1.45 -0.10 -3.99
N GLN A 220 1.44 1.21 -3.76
CA GLN A 220 2.51 1.92 -3.07
C GLN A 220 2.00 2.56 -1.80
N LYS A 221 2.86 2.63 -0.79
CA LYS A 221 2.51 3.26 0.47
C LYS A 221 3.62 4.14 1.03
N SER A 222 3.22 5.22 1.68
CA SER A 222 4.07 6.08 2.48
C SER A 222 3.48 6.19 3.88
N ALA A 223 4.24 5.74 4.88
CA ALA A 223 3.81 5.77 6.26
C ALA A 223 4.44 6.95 7.00
N ARG A 224 3.65 7.58 7.88
CA ARG A 224 4.11 8.57 8.86
C ARG A 224 3.63 8.13 10.24
N ASP A 225 4.50 8.24 11.23
CA ASP A 225 4.08 8.00 12.61
C ASP A 225 3.06 9.07 13.03
N TYR A 226 2.03 8.66 13.76
CA TYR A 226 1.17 9.58 14.49
C TYR A 226 2.01 10.18 15.61
N ILE A 227 2.02 11.50 15.68
CA ILE A 227 2.67 12.26 16.77
C ILE A 227 1.71 12.34 17.94
#